data_ac49a9de7dde19af8dc0c2b61c7e82f4
#
_entry.id   ac49a9de7dde19af8dc0c2b61c7e82f4
#
_cell.length_a   1.000
_cell.length_b   1.000
_cell.length_c   1.000
_cell.angle_alpha   90.00
_cell.angle_beta   90.00
_cell.angle_gamma   90.00
#
_symmetry.space_group_name_H-M   'P 1'
#
loop_
_entity.id
_entity.type
_entity.pdbx_description
1 polymer ?
#
loop_
_entity_poly.entity_id
_entity_poly.type
_entity_poly.pdbx_seq_one_letter_code
_entity_poly.pdbx_strand_id
1 'polypeptide(L)'
;MKRLLSISTLYPAPGRTGFGRFVARQMETLAARGDWQVTVLNPIGLPPLPLKRYAALRAIPALEQQGAVTVFHPRFALIPALSGPLNPWLIVRAVLPLARRLHAEQPFDMVDAQFFYPDGPAAAKIARELGLPLAIKARGSDIHLWGENASARKQMVAAAHQAKALLAVSGALARDMAAMGMPADRITVHYTGLDRTRFQPLERLAARHFVSSAPTLEIPTVGALLLCVGALVPIKGQALAIRALTSLPEDVRLAIAGTGAEEASLKALAAELGLSSRVHFLGAVEHDLLPQLLCAADVMVLPSEREGLANAWIEAIACGTPVVIPDVGGAREVVQNTSAGRLAKRTPEDIAAAIVEILANAPSQQVVAMNAERFSWDANAAALAAIYEKAAAKP
;
A
#
# COMPACT_ATOMS: atom_id res chain seq x y z
N MET A 1 -22.15 17.75 -9.90
CA MET A 1 -21.37 16.58 -9.43
C MET A 1 -20.66 16.00 -10.63
N LYS A 2 -19.32 15.92 -10.59
CA LYS A 2 -18.49 15.34 -11.68
C LYS A 2 -18.51 13.82 -11.58
N ARG A 3 -18.20 13.13 -12.68
CA ARG A 3 -18.25 11.67 -12.76
C ARG A 3 -16.89 11.10 -13.15
N LEU A 4 -16.37 10.22 -12.28
CA LEU A 4 -15.09 9.53 -12.46
C LEU A 4 -15.31 8.09 -12.91
N LEU A 5 -14.59 7.67 -13.96
CA LEU A 5 -14.42 6.28 -14.35
C LEU A 5 -13.05 5.80 -13.90
N SER A 6 -13.00 5.00 -12.84
CA SER A 6 -11.74 4.46 -12.28
C SER A 6 -11.49 3.05 -12.79
N ILE A 7 -10.27 2.79 -13.28
CA ILE A 7 -9.83 1.46 -13.71
C ILE A 7 -8.80 0.94 -12.73
N SER A 8 -9.10 -0.18 -12.07
CA SER A 8 -8.20 -0.72 -11.06
C SER A 8 -8.26 -2.23 -10.92
N THR A 9 -7.18 -2.90 -11.31
CA THR A 9 -6.98 -4.33 -11.03
C THR A 9 -6.63 -4.59 -9.56
N LEU A 10 -6.25 -3.53 -8.80
CA LEU A 10 -5.98 -3.59 -7.36
C LEU A 10 -7.25 -3.41 -6.51
N TYR A 11 -8.39 -3.12 -7.08
CA TYR A 11 -9.61 -2.90 -6.30
C TYR A 11 -10.03 -4.22 -5.60
N PRO A 12 -10.44 -4.19 -4.32
CA PRO A 12 -10.88 -5.40 -3.63
C PRO A 12 -12.13 -5.98 -4.27
N ALA A 13 -12.31 -7.28 -4.11
CA ALA A 13 -13.49 -8.00 -4.58
C ALA A 13 -13.84 -9.11 -3.57
N PRO A 14 -15.08 -9.63 -3.55
CA PRO A 14 -15.45 -10.77 -2.73
C PRO A 14 -14.45 -11.94 -2.87
N GLY A 15 -13.98 -12.48 -1.75
CA GLY A 15 -12.93 -13.49 -1.71
C GLY A 15 -11.49 -12.97 -1.83
N ARG A 16 -11.29 -11.65 -2.04
CA ARG A 16 -9.98 -10.95 -2.05
C ARG A 16 -10.02 -9.67 -1.23
N THR A 17 -10.68 -9.69 -0.10
CA THR A 17 -11.01 -8.49 0.71
C THR A 17 -9.79 -7.79 1.32
N GLY A 18 -8.66 -8.49 1.53
CA GLY A 18 -7.41 -7.89 2.01
C GLY A 18 -6.60 -7.17 0.94
N PHE A 19 -6.88 -7.43 -0.34
CA PHE A 19 -6.11 -6.90 -1.46
C PHE A 19 -6.68 -5.55 -1.91
N GLY A 20 -5.85 -4.51 -1.94
CA GLY A 20 -6.24 -3.22 -2.49
C GLY A 20 -7.22 -2.38 -1.65
N ARG A 21 -7.40 -2.69 -0.36
CA ARG A 21 -8.30 -1.93 0.55
C ARG A 21 -8.05 -0.42 0.53
N PHE A 22 -6.79 -0.02 0.39
CA PHE A 22 -6.42 1.39 0.30
C PHE A 22 -6.94 2.07 -0.98
N VAL A 23 -7.13 1.32 -2.08
CA VAL A 23 -7.74 1.86 -3.30
C VAL A 23 -9.24 2.06 -3.10
N ALA A 24 -9.92 1.06 -2.53
CA ALA A 24 -11.34 1.17 -2.21
C ALA A 24 -11.60 2.36 -1.27
N ARG A 25 -10.84 2.46 -0.17
CA ARG A 25 -10.99 3.54 0.80
C ARG A 25 -10.78 4.92 0.17
N GLN A 26 -9.79 5.05 -0.73
CA GLN A 26 -9.56 6.30 -1.48
C GLN A 26 -10.78 6.66 -2.34
N MET A 27 -11.35 5.71 -3.07
CA MET A 27 -12.52 5.95 -3.93
C MET A 27 -13.80 6.21 -3.12
N GLU A 28 -14.01 5.47 -2.04
CA GLU A 28 -15.13 5.68 -1.10
C GLU A 28 -15.08 7.06 -0.46
N THR A 29 -13.90 7.49 0.02
CA THR A 29 -13.74 8.80 0.64
C THR A 29 -13.90 9.92 -0.40
N LEU A 30 -13.40 9.74 -1.62
CA LEU A 30 -13.65 10.70 -2.71
C LEU A 30 -15.15 10.82 -3.03
N ALA A 31 -15.86 9.69 -3.13
CA ALA A 31 -17.30 9.68 -3.40
C ALA A 31 -18.11 10.29 -2.24
N ALA A 32 -17.72 10.03 -0.99
CA ALA A 32 -18.38 10.57 0.20
C ALA A 32 -18.30 12.10 0.33
N ARG A 33 -17.37 12.76 -0.37
CA ARG A 33 -17.31 14.24 -0.47
C ARG A 33 -18.54 14.85 -1.16
N GLY A 34 -19.21 14.09 -2.05
CA GLY A 34 -20.41 14.53 -2.78
C GLY A 34 -20.14 15.41 -4.02
N ASP A 35 -18.89 15.78 -4.31
CA ASP A 35 -18.47 16.51 -5.51
C ASP A 35 -18.15 15.57 -6.69
N TRP A 36 -17.77 14.32 -6.41
CA TRP A 36 -17.49 13.28 -7.40
C TRP A 36 -18.37 12.03 -7.23
N GLN A 37 -19.00 11.59 -8.31
CA GLN A 37 -19.61 10.25 -8.42
C GLN A 37 -18.56 9.29 -8.98
N VAL A 38 -18.29 8.20 -8.28
CA VAL A 38 -17.23 7.25 -8.64
C VAL A 38 -17.82 5.95 -9.17
N THR A 39 -17.41 5.55 -10.37
CA THR A 39 -17.66 4.22 -10.94
C THR A 39 -16.33 3.53 -11.14
N VAL A 40 -16.17 2.34 -10.56
CA VAL A 40 -14.94 1.53 -10.68
C VAL A 40 -15.17 0.38 -11.65
N LEU A 41 -14.25 0.21 -12.59
CA LEU A 41 -14.12 -1.01 -13.37
C LEU A 41 -12.93 -1.78 -12.83
N ASN A 42 -13.18 -2.88 -12.12
CA ASN A 42 -12.19 -3.79 -11.58
C ASN A 42 -12.06 -5.03 -12.48
N PRO A 43 -11.13 -5.03 -13.45
CA PRO A 43 -10.96 -6.16 -14.37
C PRO A 43 -10.46 -7.40 -13.64
N ILE A 44 -11.18 -8.51 -13.75
CA ILE A 44 -10.80 -9.80 -13.14
C ILE A 44 -10.13 -10.68 -14.18
N GLY A 45 -8.83 -10.93 -14.02
CA GLY A 45 -8.07 -11.84 -14.88
C GLY A 45 -8.39 -13.30 -14.54
N LEU A 46 -8.86 -14.06 -15.52
CA LEU A 46 -9.17 -15.47 -15.39
C LEU A 46 -8.47 -16.29 -16.47
N PRO A 47 -7.86 -17.44 -16.14
CA PRO A 47 -7.34 -18.33 -17.15
C PRO A 47 -8.48 -18.89 -18.00
N PRO A 48 -8.21 -19.18 -19.29
CA PRO A 48 -9.23 -19.75 -20.20
C PRO A 48 -9.81 -21.07 -19.68
N LEU A 49 -8.99 -21.89 -19.02
CA LEU A 49 -9.42 -23.16 -18.43
C LEU A 49 -10.02 -22.99 -17.04
N PRO A 50 -11.06 -23.77 -16.66
CA PRO A 50 -11.73 -23.67 -15.38
C PRO A 50 -10.93 -24.36 -14.25
N LEU A 51 -9.78 -23.78 -13.87
CA LEU A 51 -8.96 -24.32 -12.77
C LEU A 51 -9.59 -24.05 -11.41
N LYS A 52 -9.64 -25.06 -10.52
CA LYS A 52 -10.25 -24.97 -9.17
C LYS A 52 -9.72 -23.79 -8.34
N ARG A 53 -8.43 -23.49 -8.41
CA ARG A 53 -7.80 -22.35 -7.69
C ARG A 53 -8.37 -20.97 -8.04
N TYR A 54 -9.07 -20.85 -9.18
CA TYR A 54 -9.72 -19.60 -9.61
C TYR A 54 -11.24 -19.62 -9.42
N ALA A 55 -11.79 -20.63 -8.74
CA ALA A 55 -13.24 -20.76 -8.53
C ALA A 55 -13.82 -19.55 -7.79
N ALA A 56 -13.16 -19.08 -6.74
CA ALA A 56 -13.57 -17.89 -5.99
C ALA A 56 -13.61 -16.64 -6.87
N LEU A 57 -12.62 -16.45 -7.75
CA LEU A 57 -12.61 -15.31 -8.69
C LEU A 57 -13.70 -15.40 -9.75
N ARG A 58 -14.10 -16.60 -10.16
CA ARG A 58 -15.21 -16.83 -11.10
C ARG A 58 -16.58 -16.54 -10.46
N ALA A 59 -16.69 -16.70 -9.15
CA ALA A 59 -17.89 -16.43 -8.37
C ALA A 59 -18.13 -14.94 -8.06
N ILE A 60 -17.15 -14.06 -8.32
CA ILE A 60 -17.31 -12.62 -8.11
C ILE A 60 -18.48 -12.10 -8.95
N PRO A 61 -19.44 -11.35 -8.37
CA PRO A 61 -20.57 -10.79 -9.12
C PRO A 61 -20.08 -9.81 -10.20
N ALA A 62 -20.84 -9.63 -11.26
CA ALA A 62 -20.49 -8.70 -12.34
C ALA A 62 -20.59 -7.22 -11.91
N LEU A 63 -21.42 -6.95 -10.91
CA LEU A 63 -21.72 -5.62 -10.37
C LEU A 63 -21.94 -5.73 -8.87
N GLU A 64 -21.40 -4.79 -8.12
CA GLU A 64 -21.70 -4.59 -6.70
C GLU A 64 -21.75 -3.11 -6.35
N GLN A 65 -22.39 -2.78 -5.23
CA GLN A 65 -22.37 -1.44 -4.65
C GLN A 65 -21.56 -1.47 -3.36
N GLN A 66 -20.51 -0.64 -3.29
CA GLN A 66 -19.68 -0.49 -2.09
C GLN A 66 -19.83 0.96 -1.57
N GLY A 67 -20.71 1.15 -0.59
CA GLY A 67 -21.08 2.49 -0.14
C GLY A 67 -21.60 3.35 -1.31
N ALA A 68 -20.99 4.50 -1.54
CA ALA A 68 -21.32 5.41 -2.65
C ALA A 68 -20.63 5.05 -3.99
N VAL A 69 -19.84 3.97 -4.04
CA VAL A 69 -19.07 3.55 -5.23
C VAL A 69 -19.76 2.39 -5.93
N THR A 70 -20.01 2.54 -7.22
CA THR A 70 -20.51 1.45 -8.09
C THR A 70 -19.32 0.71 -8.69
N VAL A 71 -19.23 -0.61 -8.48
CA VAL A 71 -18.09 -1.43 -8.92
C VAL A 71 -18.55 -2.49 -9.90
N PHE A 72 -17.97 -2.48 -11.10
CA PHE A 72 -18.16 -3.53 -12.10
C PHE A 72 -16.92 -4.41 -12.18
N HIS A 73 -17.11 -5.72 -12.37
CA HIS A 73 -16.04 -6.71 -12.49
C HIS A 73 -16.00 -7.36 -13.88
N PRO A 74 -15.58 -6.62 -14.94
CA PRO A 74 -15.41 -7.21 -16.27
C PRO A 74 -14.30 -8.27 -16.23
N ARG A 75 -14.51 -9.38 -16.95
CA ARG A 75 -13.58 -10.51 -16.97
C ARG A 75 -12.72 -10.47 -18.22
N PHE A 76 -11.39 -10.69 -18.06
CA PHE A 76 -10.48 -10.80 -19.19
C PHE A 76 -9.67 -12.10 -19.10
N ALA A 77 -9.21 -12.59 -20.26
CA ALA A 77 -8.36 -13.77 -20.31
C ALA A 77 -6.95 -13.46 -19.78
N LEU A 78 -6.52 -14.18 -18.74
CA LEU A 78 -5.19 -14.05 -18.14
C LEU A 78 -4.47 -15.38 -18.26
N ILE A 79 -3.30 -15.40 -18.91
CA ILE A 79 -2.40 -16.55 -18.92
C ILE A 79 -1.25 -16.22 -17.96
N PRO A 80 -1.22 -16.82 -16.74
CA PRO A 80 -0.17 -16.55 -15.76
C PRO A 80 1.23 -16.73 -16.36
N ALA A 81 2.15 -15.84 -16.01
CA ALA A 81 3.54 -15.78 -16.49
C ALA A 81 3.72 -15.44 -17.98
N LEU A 82 2.72 -15.58 -18.85
CA LEU A 82 2.87 -15.39 -20.30
C LEU A 82 2.20 -14.11 -20.81
N SER A 83 1.00 -13.76 -20.30
CA SER A 83 0.23 -12.62 -20.86
C SER A 83 0.63 -11.25 -20.30
N GLY A 84 1.66 -11.15 -19.44
CA GLY A 84 2.06 -9.90 -18.79
C GLY A 84 2.08 -8.68 -19.71
N PRO A 85 2.86 -8.68 -20.80
CA PRO A 85 2.93 -7.57 -21.75
C PRO A 85 1.64 -7.29 -22.54
N LEU A 86 0.74 -8.28 -22.63
CA LEU A 86 -0.54 -8.19 -23.35
C LEU A 86 -1.71 -7.82 -22.43
N ASN A 87 -1.52 -7.83 -21.12
CA ASN A 87 -2.60 -7.56 -20.15
C ASN A 87 -3.32 -6.23 -20.40
N PRO A 88 -2.65 -5.09 -20.70
CA PRO A 88 -3.36 -3.85 -21.00
C PRO A 88 -4.33 -3.99 -22.18
N TRP A 89 -3.93 -4.67 -23.25
CA TRP A 89 -4.79 -4.90 -24.40
C TRP A 89 -5.98 -5.83 -24.09
N LEU A 90 -5.74 -6.89 -23.30
CA LEU A 90 -6.81 -7.82 -22.87
C LEU A 90 -7.83 -7.10 -21.95
N ILE A 91 -7.34 -6.23 -21.06
CA ILE A 91 -8.20 -5.39 -20.22
C ILE A 91 -9.03 -4.45 -21.08
N VAL A 92 -8.44 -3.76 -22.05
CA VAL A 92 -9.17 -2.87 -22.96
C VAL A 92 -10.29 -3.61 -23.67
N ARG A 93 -10.02 -4.81 -24.20
CA ARG A 93 -11.05 -5.63 -24.89
C ARG A 93 -12.25 -5.95 -24.00
N ALA A 94 -11.99 -6.22 -22.72
CA ALA A 94 -13.04 -6.57 -21.76
C ALA A 94 -13.79 -5.34 -21.21
N VAL A 95 -13.08 -4.24 -21.04
CA VAL A 95 -13.58 -3.05 -20.32
C VAL A 95 -14.23 -2.02 -21.26
N LEU A 96 -13.67 -1.79 -22.46
CA LEU A 96 -14.08 -0.70 -23.34
C LEU A 96 -15.56 -0.78 -23.79
N PRO A 97 -16.15 -1.94 -24.12
CA PRO A 97 -17.57 -2.01 -24.46
C PRO A 97 -18.48 -1.53 -23.32
N LEU A 98 -18.15 -1.94 -22.07
CA LEU A 98 -18.88 -1.51 -20.89
C LEU A 98 -18.67 -0.01 -20.62
N ALA A 99 -17.44 0.47 -20.71
CA ALA A 99 -17.11 1.89 -20.50
C ALA A 99 -17.85 2.81 -21.50
N ARG A 100 -17.93 2.42 -22.79
CA ARG A 100 -18.68 3.13 -23.82
C ARG A 100 -20.18 3.19 -23.51
N ARG A 101 -20.76 2.06 -23.11
CA ARG A 101 -22.19 2.01 -22.73
C ARG A 101 -22.47 2.93 -21.54
N LEU A 102 -21.72 2.82 -20.45
CA LEU A 102 -21.89 3.64 -19.25
C LEU A 102 -21.69 5.14 -19.54
N HIS A 103 -20.72 5.47 -20.41
CA HIS A 103 -20.47 6.85 -20.82
C HIS A 103 -21.59 7.41 -21.69
N ALA A 104 -22.18 6.59 -22.57
CA ALA A 104 -23.33 6.98 -23.40
C ALA A 104 -24.59 7.18 -22.57
N GLU A 105 -24.83 6.33 -21.56
CA GLU A 105 -25.95 6.46 -20.62
C GLU A 105 -25.82 7.70 -19.74
N GLN A 106 -24.67 7.93 -19.20
CA GLN A 106 -24.33 9.08 -18.36
C GLN A 106 -22.86 9.44 -18.55
N PRO A 107 -22.54 10.58 -19.21
CA PRO A 107 -21.17 10.95 -19.52
C PRO A 107 -20.26 11.07 -18.28
N PHE A 108 -19.06 10.50 -18.37
CA PHE A 108 -17.98 10.73 -17.40
C PHE A 108 -17.21 12.00 -17.76
N ASP A 109 -16.63 12.63 -16.75
CA ASP A 109 -15.77 13.82 -16.90
C ASP A 109 -14.28 13.45 -16.97
N MET A 110 -13.91 12.27 -16.43
CA MET A 110 -12.53 11.86 -16.32
C MET A 110 -12.39 10.34 -16.23
N VAL A 111 -11.24 9.84 -16.69
CA VAL A 111 -10.75 8.46 -16.46
C VAL A 111 -9.55 8.51 -15.53
N ASP A 112 -9.46 7.57 -14.58
CA ASP A 112 -8.25 7.35 -13.83
C ASP A 112 -7.80 5.87 -13.81
N ALA A 113 -6.53 5.64 -13.49
CA ALA A 113 -5.96 4.34 -13.19
C ALA A 113 -5.29 4.37 -11.82
N GLN A 114 -5.62 3.39 -10.95
CA GLN A 114 -5.13 3.34 -9.58
C GLN A 114 -3.87 2.47 -9.40
N PHE A 115 -3.35 1.95 -10.50
CA PHE A 115 -2.10 1.21 -10.61
C PHE A 115 -1.47 1.45 -11.98
N PHE A 116 -0.15 1.68 -12.04
CA PHE A 116 0.41 2.12 -13.31
C PHE A 116 0.42 1.02 -14.36
N TYR A 117 0.79 -0.21 -14.00
CA TYR A 117 0.76 -1.35 -14.92
C TYR A 117 0.05 -2.56 -14.30
N PRO A 118 -0.92 -3.13 -15.00
CA PRO A 118 -1.33 -2.93 -16.40
C PRO A 118 -2.39 -1.84 -16.63
N ASP A 119 -2.92 -1.22 -15.56
CA ASP A 119 -4.10 -0.36 -15.61
C ASP A 119 -3.87 0.93 -16.41
N GLY A 120 -2.72 1.60 -16.21
CA GLY A 120 -2.40 2.87 -16.86
C GLY A 120 -2.46 2.82 -18.39
N PRO A 121 -1.74 1.89 -19.09
CA PRO A 121 -1.85 1.74 -20.53
C PRO A 121 -3.26 1.38 -21.01
N ALA A 122 -4.00 0.57 -20.24
CA ALA A 122 -5.39 0.24 -20.57
C ALA A 122 -6.30 1.48 -20.45
N ALA A 123 -6.19 2.22 -19.35
CA ALA A 123 -6.92 3.46 -19.10
C ALA A 123 -6.59 4.54 -20.15
N ALA A 124 -5.35 4.66 -20.58
CA ALA A 124 -4.94 5.58 -21.63
C ALA A 124 -5.66 5.31 -22.97
N LYS A 125 -5.77 4.03 -23.35
CA LYS A 125 -6.54 3.66 -24.53
C LYS A 125 -8.03 3.96 -24.36
N ILE A 126 -8.61 3.64 -23.20
CA ILE A 126 -10.03 3.86 -22.91
C ILE A 126 -10.34 5.36 -22.87
N ALA A 127 -9.53 6.18 -22.18
CA ALA A 127 -9.71 7.61 -22.11
C ALA A 127 -9.69 8.27 -23.50
N ARG A 128 -8.75 7.85 -24.36
CA ARG A 128 -8.67 8.33 -25.75
C ARG A 128 -9.90 7.97 -26.57
N GLU A 129 -10.44 6.75 -26.43
CA GLU A 129 -11.65 6.30 -27.13
C GLU A 129 -12.92 7.03 -26.66
N LEU A 130 -12.94 7.49 -25.42
CA LEU A 130 -14.04 8.26 -24.84
C LEU A 130 -13.87 9.77 -24.97
N GLY A 131 -12.70 10.25 -25.44
CA GLY A 131 -12.39 11.69 -25.51
C GLY A 131 -12.23 12.36 -24.15
N LEU A 132 -11.79 11.61 -23.11
CA LEU A 132 -11.74 12.06 -21.72
C LEU A 132 -10.28 12.32 -21.25
N PRO A 133 -10.08 13.26 -20.31
CA PRO A 133 -8.81 13.42 -19.64
C PRO A 133 -8.49 12.19 -18.75
N LEU A 134 -7.19 11.95 -18.57
CA LEU A 134 -6.66 10.79 -17.85
C LEU A 134 -5.77 11.22 -16.68
N ALA A 135 -5.92 10.56 -15.53
CA ALA A 135 -4.92 10.53 -14.47
C ALA A 135 -4.42 9.09 -14.24
N ILE A 136 -3.15 8.95 -13.84
CA ILE A 136 -2.58 7.64 -13.50
C ILE A 136 -1.84 7.75 -12.18
N LYS A 137 -2.10 6.82 -11.24
CA LYS A 137 -1.44 6.75 -9.94
C LYS A 137 -0.47 5.57 -9.86
N ALA A 138 0.78 5.89 -9.51
CA ALA A 138 1.82 4.91 -9.19
C ALA A 138 1.80 4.57 -7.70
N ARG A 139 2.07 3.28 -7.37
CA ARG A 139 2.03 2.74 -6.01
C ARG A 139 3.39 2.20 -5.52
N GLY A 140 4.37 2.05 -6.41
CA GLY A 140 5.72 1.57 -6.13
C GLY A 140 6.05 0.29 -6.89
N SER A 141 5.43 -0.85 -6.55
CA SER A 141 5.70 -2.12 -7.24
C SER A 141 5.40 -2.12 -8.73
N ASP A 142 4.43 -1.32 -9.16
CA ASP A 142 4.12 -1.10 -10.57
C ASP A 142 5.27 -0.40 -11.32
N ILE A 143 5.96 0.52 -10.68
CA ILE A 143 7.12 1.22 -11.27
C ILE A 143 8.37 0.34 -11.19
N HIS A 144 8.66 -0.20 -10.00
CA HIS A 144 9.93 -0.90 -9.77
C HIS A 144 9.96 -2.30 -10.40
N LEU A 145 8.85 -3.07 -10.30
CA LEU A 145 8.81 -4.43 -10.85
C LEU A 145 8.52 -4.44 -12.35
N TRP A 146 7.46 -3.74 -12.78
CA TRP A 146 7.08 -3.72 -14.19
C TRP A 146 7.97 -2.79 -15.02
N GLY A 147 8.57 -1.78 -14.42
CA GLY A 147 9.54 -0.90 -15.07
C GLY A 147 10.83 -1.60 -15.53
N GLU A 148 11.18 -2.75 -14.97
CA GLU A 148 12.29 -3.59 -15.42
C GLU A 148 11.98 -4.31 -16.76
N ASN A 149 10.70 -4.55 -17.05
CA ASN A 149 10.28 -5.14 -18.32
C ASN A 149 10.21 -4.08 -19.41
N ALA A 150 11.06 -4.17 -20.42
CA ALA A 150 11.18 -3.18 -21.50
C ALA A 150 9.85 -2.89 -22.23
N SER A 151 9.03 -3.93 -22.48
CA SER A 151 7.73 -3.78 -23.15
C SER A 151 6.72 -3.06 -22.25
N ALA A 152 6.63 -3.42 -20.96
CA ALA A 152 5.76 -2.76 -19.99
C ALA A 152 6.20 -1.30 -19.79
N ARG A 153 7.50 -1.06 -19.59
CA ARG A 153 8.08 0.30 -19.45
C ARG A 153 7.71 1.20 -20.63
N LYS A 154 7.86 0.73 -21.88
CA LYS A 154 7.49 1.48 -23.08
C LYS A 154 6.00 1.86 -23.07
N GLN A 155 5.13 0.93 -22.69
CA GLN A 155 3.67 1.17 -22.58
C GLN A 155 3.35 2.16 -21.47
N MET A 156 4.01 2.06 -20.31
CA MET A 156 3.82 2.96 -19.17
C MET A 156 4.22 4.38 -19.53
N VAL A 157 5.40 4.59 -20.13
CA VAL A 157 5.87 5.92 -20.56
C VAL A 157 4.92 6.52 -21.61
N ALA A 158 4.48 5.72 -22.58
CA ALA A 158 3.50 6.19 -23.58
C ALA A 158 2.16 6.59 -22.95
N ALA A 159 1.67 5.88 -21.95
CA ALA A 159 0.47 6.22 -21.20
C ALA A 159 0.66 7.50 -20.37
N ALA A 160 1.84 7.66 -19.74
CA ALA A 160 2.18 8.87 -18.97
C ALA A 160 2.15 10.14 -19.82
N HIS A 161 2.65 10.08 -21.05
CA HIS A 161 2.60 11.24 -21.96
C HIS A 161 1.17 11.61 -22.41
N GLN A 162 0.20 10.70 -22.33
CA GLN A 162 -1.20 10.99 -22.60
C GLN A 162 -1.93 11.56 -21.37
N ALA A 163 -1.47 11.24 -20.17
CA ALA A 163 -2.12 11.64 -18.93
C ALA A 163 -2.00 13.16 -18.70
N LYS A 164 -3.07 13.78 -18.19
CA LYS A 164 -3.10 15.15 -17.72
C LYS A 164 -2.50 15.30 -16.32
N ALA A 165 -2.58 14.24 -15.50
CA ALA A 165 -1.99 14.18 -14.18
C ALA A 165 -1.38 12.80 -13.91
N LEU A 166 -0.21 12.80 -13.30
CA LEU A 166 0.48 11.62 -12.79
C LEU A 166 0.63 11.76 -11.28
N LEU A 167 0.31 10.72 -10.55
CA LEU A 167 0.35 10.73 -9.09
C LEU A 167 1.36 9.68 -8.60
N ALA A 168 2.20 10.08 -7.66
CA ALA A 168 3.16 9.20 -6.99
C ALA A 168 2.87 9.17 -5.49
N VAL A 169 2.99 8.01 -4.84
CA VAL A 169 2.75 7.90 -3.39
C VAL A 169 3.89 8.47 -2.54
N SER A 170 5.01 8.85 -3.15
CA SER A 170 6.14 9.50 -2.49
C SER A 170 6.96 10.32 -3.48
N GLY A 171 7.75 11.28 -2.98
CA GLY A 171 8.68 12.05 -3.79
C GLY A 171 9.80 11.21 -4.39
N ALA A 172 10.23 10.14 -3.70
CA ALA A 172 11.17 9.18 -4.27
C ALA A 172 10.58 8.49 -5.49
N LEU A 173 9.35 7.99 -5.39
CA LEU A 173 8.67 7.36 -6.52
C LEU A 173 8.43 8.35 -7.67
N ALA A 174 8.16 9.63 -7.36
CA ALA A 174 8.04 10.68 -8.36
C ALA A 174 9.36 10.87 -9.15
N ARG A 175 10.50 10.84 -8.46
CA ARG A 175 11.83 10.89 -9.11
C ARG A 175 12.09 9.66 -9.98
N ASP A 176 11.74 8.46 -9.51
CA ASP A 176 11.90 7.21 -10.27
C ASP A 176 11.05 7.22 -11.55
N MET A 177 9.81 7.73 -11.47
CA MET A 177 8.93 7.91 -12.63
C MET A 177 9.54 8.89 -13.64
N ALA A 178 10.07 10.02 -13.17
CA ALA A 178 10.73 11.01 -14.03
C ALA A 178 12.00 10.42 -14.69
N ALA A 179 12.82 9.71 -13.94
CA ALA A 179 14.01 9.02 -14.45
C ALA A 179 13.68 7.93 -15.48
N MET A 180 12.48 7.36 -15.41
CA MET A 180 11.98 6.40 -16.41
C MET A 180 11.57 7.07 -17.73
N GLY A 181 11.46 8.41 -17.78
CA GLY A 181 11.07 9.20 -18.96
C GLY A 181 9.62 9.67 -18.95
N MET A 182 8.95 9.64 -17.79
CA MET A 182 7.61 10.24 -17.65
C MET A 182 7.70 11.76 -17.45
N PRO A 183 6.71 12.55 -17.90
CA PRO A 183 6.75 14.02 -17.82
C PRO A 183 6.73 14.49 -16.36
N ALA A 184 7.87 15.00 -15.88
CA ALA A 184 8.08 15.40 -14.49
C ALA A 184 7.16 16.55 -14.04
N ASP A 185 6.82 17.45 -14.94
CA ASP A 185 5.91 18.60 -14.73
C ASP A 185 4.46 18.18 -14.43
N ARG A 186 4.10 16.93 -14.75
CA ARG A 186 2.77 16.36 -14.49
C ARG A 186 2.72 15.46 -13.27
N ILE A 187 3.87 15.15 -12.65
CA ILE A 187 3.94 14.26 -11.49
C ILE A 187 3.68 15.06 -10.21
N THR A 188 2.65 14.66 -9.48
CA THR A 188 2.31 15.22 -8.17
C THR A 188 2.42 14.14 -7.11
N VAL A 189 3.06 14.45 -5.97
CA VAL A 189 3.07 13.56 -4.81
C VAL A 189 1.68 13.57 -4.18
N HIS A 190 1.10 12.39 -4.08
CA HIS A 190 -0.22 12.19 -3.50
C HIS A 190 -0.18 10.96 -2.58
N TYR A 191 0.04 11.20 -1.30
CA TYR A 191 0.22 10.16 -0.29
C TYR A 191 -0.98 9.20 -0.21
N THR A 192 -0.76 8.01 0.33
CA THR A 192 -1.85 7.11 0.72
C THR A 192 -2.52 7.66 1.98
N GLY A 193 -3.84 7.58 2.06
CA GLY A 193 -4.57 7.98 3.26
C GLY A 193 -4.46 6.93 4.37
N LEU A 194 -4.74 7.36 5.59
CA LEU A 194 -4.79 6.55 6.80
C LEU A 194 -6.11 6.79 7.53
N ASP A 195 -6.69 5.73 8.08
CA ASP A 195 -7.86 5.79 8.95
C ASP A 195 -7.42 6.20 10.37
N ARG A 196 -7.47 7.52 10.63
CA ARG A 196 -7.06 8.13 11.90
C ARG A 196 -8.04 7.85 13.06
N THR A 197 -9.24 7.36 12.79
CA THR A 197 -10.16 6.92 13.85
C THR A 197 -9.79 5.53 14.36
N ARG A 198 -9.16 4.74 13.51
CA ARG A 198 -8.72 3.39 13.81
C ARG A 198 -7.26 3.35 14.29
N PHE A 199 -6.36 4.00 13.55
CA PHE A 199 -4.94 4.11 13.90
C PHE A 199 -4.70 5.41 14.66
N GLN A 200 -4.76 5.33 15.97
CA GLN A 200 -4.54 6.42 16.92
C GLN A 200 -3.85 5.88 18.17
N PRO A 201 -3.19 6.72 18.97
CA PRO A 201 -2.57 6.29 20.19
C PRO A 201 -3.59 5.71 21.18
N LEU A 202 -3.31 4.49 21.62
CA LEU A 202 -3.92 3.86 22.79
C LEU A 202 -2.88 3.83 23.92
N GLU A 203 -3.30 3.82 25.15
CA GLU A 203 -2.38 3.71 26.29
C GLU A 203 -1.58 2.42 26.16
N ARG A 204 -0.22 2.52 26.15
CA ARG A 204 0.68 1.41 25.82
C ARG A 204 0.56 0.23 26.77
N LEU A 205 0.42 0.47 28.06
CA LEU A 205 0.30 -0.62 29.03
C LEU A 205 -1.03 -1.37 28.85
N ALA A 206 -2.13 -0.65 28.57
CA ALA A 206 -3.41 -1.28 28.26
C ALA A 206 -3.32 -2.10 26.95
N ALA A 207 -2.67 -1.55 25.91
CA ALA A 207 -2.45 -2.26 24.66
C ALA A 207 -1.58 -3.53 24.85
N ARG A 208 -0.52 -3.46 25.68
CA ARG A 208 0.30 -4.62 26.04
C ARG A 208 -0.47 -5.68 26.80
N HIS A 209 -1.30 -5.26 27.75
CA HIS A 209 -2.15 -6.20 28.48
C HIS A 209 -3.14 -6.90 27.53
N PHE A 210 -3.71 -6.16 26.60
CA PHE A 210 -4.59 -6.73 25.57
C PHE A 210 -3.88 -7.78 24.71
N VAL A 211 -2.70 -7.44 24.13
CA VAL A 211 -1.99 -8.38 23.23
C VAL A 211 -1.41 -9.58 23.95
N SER A 212 -1.11 -9.49 25.25
CA SER A 212 -0.64 -10.63 26.05
C SER A 212 -1.75 -11.60 26.42
N SER A 213 -2.98 -11.10 26.56
CA SER A 213 -4.17 -11.91 26.90
C SER A 213 -4.91 -12.44 25.67
N ALA A 214 -4.58 -11.93 24.46
CA ALA A 214 -5.20 -12.36 23.23
C ALA A 214 -4.69 -13.75 22.81
N PRO A 215 -5.53 -14.78 22.69
CA PRO A 215 -5.10 -16.17 22.43
C PRO A 215 -4.30 -16.36 21.14
N THR A 216 -4.43 -15.42 20.21
CA THR A 216 -3.75 -15.46 18.89
C THR A 216 -2.41 -14.71 18.86
N LEU A 217 -2.07 -13.94 19.91
CA LEU A 217 -0.87 -13.10 19.93
C LEU A 217 0.15 -13.57 20.95
N GLU A 218 -0.26 -13.84 22.20
CA GLU A 218 0.57 -14.37 23.29
C GLU A 218 1.94 -13.69 23.46
N ILE A 219 1.98 -12.35 23.35
CA ILE A 219 3.22 -11.58 23.41
C ILE A 219 3.52 -11.24 24.89
N PRO A 220 4.74 -11.53 25.40
CA PRO A 220 5.11 -11.15 26.76
C PRO A 220 5.03 -9.62 26.98
N THR A 221 4.55 -9.23 28.16
CA THR A 221 4.41 -7.80 28.54
C THR A 221 5.70 -7.19 29.09
N VAL A 222 6.67 -8.01 29.46
CA VAL A 222 7.92 -7.58 30.11
C VAL A 222 9.00 -7.24 29.09
N GLY A 223 9.72 -6.16 29.35
CA GLY A 223 10.80 -5.67 28.49
C GLY A 223 10.32 -4.79 27.33
N ALA A 224 11.25 -4.38 26.49
CA ALA A 224 10.92 -3.61 25.31
C ALA A 224 10.41 -4.51 24.18
N LEU A 225 9.34 -4.07 23.50
CA LEU A 225 8.72 -4.78 22.39
C LEU A 225 9.02 -4.10 21.05
N LEU A 226 9.77 -4.80 20.20
CA LEU A 226 9.95 -4.45 18.80
C LEU A 226 8.88 -5.14 17.96
N LEU A 227 8.44 -4.50 16.89
CA LEU A 227 7.42 -5.05 16.00
C LEU A 227 7.84 -4.94 14.52
N CYS A 228 7.78 -6.04 13.78
CA CYS A 228 7.82 -6.07 12.32
C CYS A 228 6.43 -6.37 11.78
N VAL A 229 5.93 -5.56 10.86
CA VAL A 229 4.63 -5.79 10.18
C VAL A 229 4.84 -5.84 8.67
N GLY A 230 4.53 -6.99 8.05
CA GLY A 230 4.61 -7.14 6.60
C GLY A 230 4.75 -8.57 6.13
N ALA A 231 4.59 -8.79 4.82
CA ALA A 231 4.80 -10.12 4.22
C ALA A 231 6.23 -10.64 4.49
N LEU A 232 6.35 -11.94 4.76
CA LEU A 232 7.65 -12.58 5.03
C LEU A 232 8.31 -12.95 3.70
N VAL A 233 8.93 -11.94 3.07
CA VAL A 233 9.62 -12.05 1.79
C VAL A 233 10.96 -11.31 1.86
N PRO A 234 11.99 -11.69 1.06
CA PRO A 234 13.35 -11.16 1.16
C PRO A 234 13.45 -9.64 1.17
N ILE A 235 12.63 -8.98 0.34
CA ILE A 235 12.64 -7.52 0.19
C ILE A 235 12.26 -6.77 1.48
N LYS A 236 11.56 -7.41 2.44
CA LYS A 236 11.14 -6.79 3.70
C LYS A 236 12.21 -6.83 4.80
N GLY A 237 13.18 -7.74 4.68
CA GLY A 237 14.40 -7.74 5.48
C GLY A 237 14.23 -8.13 6.95
N GLN A 238 13.20 -8.90 7.33
CA GLN A 238 12.98 -9.34 8.72
C GLN A 238 14.19 -10.07 9.32
N ALA A 239 15.00 -10.76 8.49
CA ALA A 239 16.23 -11.38 8.91
C ALA A 239 17.23 -10.38 9.53
N LEU A 240 17.28 -9.14 9.04
CA LEU A 240 18.14 -8.09 9.63
C LEU A 240 17.64 -7.66 11.01
N ALA A 241 16.33 -7.57 11.22
CA ALA A 241 15.76 -7.27 12.52
C ALA A 241 16.03 -8.39 13.54
N ILE A 242 15.95 -9.67 13.13
CA ILE A 242 16.31 -10.81 13.97
C ILE A 242 17.81 -10.75 14.34
N ARG A 243 18.69 -10.48 13.38
CA ARG A 243 20.14 -10.34 13.64
C ARG A 243 20.45 -9.15 14.55
N ALA A 244 19.78 -8.02 14.37
CA ALA A 244 19.96 -6.85 15.24
C ALA A 244 19.65 -7.15 16.72
N LEU A 245 18.71 -8.08 16.97
CA LEU A 245 18.31 -8.48 18.33
C LEU A 245 19.46 -9.11 19.13
N THR A 246 20.49 -9.67 18.47
CA THR A 246 21.68 -10.23 19.17
C THR A 246 22.49 -9.16 19.90
N SER A 247 22.44 -7.90 19.46
CA SER A 247 23.16 -6.77 20.04
C SER A 247 22.30 -5.93 21.00
N LEU A 248 21.05 -6.35 21.24
CA LEU A 248 20.11 -5.66 22.13
C LEU A 248 20.01 -6.36 23.50
N PRO A 249 19.63 -5.63 24.57
CA PRO A 249 19.41 -6.21 25.90
C PRO A 249 18.54 -7.47 25.87
N GLU A 250 18.77 -8.39 26.81
CA GLU A 250 18.12 -9.71 26.83
C GLU A 250 16.60 -9.65 27.03
N ASP A 251 16.09 -8.57 27.64
CA ASP A 251 14.67 -8.33 27.86
C ASP A 251 13.95 -7.76 26.64
N VAL A 252 14.66 -7.38 25.58
CA VAL A 252 14.02 -6.92 24.32
C VAL A 252 13.46 -8.11 23.56
N ARG A 253 12.22 -7.98 23.11
CA ARG A 253 11.46 -8.98 22.33
C ARG A 253 11.14 -8.44 20.94
N LEU A 254 11.05 -9.32 19.95
CA LEU A 254 10.67 -9.01 18.59
C LEU A 254 9.42 -9.81 18.21
N ALA A 255 8.31 -9.12 17.93
CA ALA A 255 7.13 -9.71 17.33
C ALA A 255 7.14 -9.50 15.81
N ILE A 256 6.81 -10.53 15.04
CA ILE A 256 6.78 -10.51 13.59
C ILE A 256 5.36 -10.87 13.12
N ALA A 257 4.62 -9.87 12.63
CA ALA A 257 3.26 -10.01 12.12
C ALA A 257 3.28 -10.08 10.59
N GLY A 258 2.87 -11.20 10.05
CA GLY A 258 2.81 -11.46 8.61
C GLY A 258 3.03 -12.93 8.27
N THR A 259 2.79 -13.27 7.02
CA THR A 259 3.03 -14.60 6.44
C THR A 259 3.81 -14.47 5.15
N GLY A 260 4.49 -15.52 4.74
CA GLY A 260 5.23 -15.54 3.48
C GLY A 260 6.21 -16.67 3.34
N ALA A 261 6.90 -16.73 2.21
CA ALA A 261 7.80 -17.83 1.87
C ALA A 261 9.03 -17.93 2.79
N GLU A 262 9.41 -16.83 3.46
CA GLU A 262 10.57 -16.82 4.37
C GLU A 262 10.27 -17.27 5.81
N GLU A 263 9.03 -17.61 6.17
CA GLU A 263 8.67 -17.93 7.55
C GLU A 263 9.55 -19.03 8.14
N ALA A 264 9.75 -20.13 7.38
CA ALA A 264 10.57 -21.25 7.84
C ALA A 264 12.05 -20.87 8.03
N SER A 265 12.61 -20.10 7.09
CA SER A 265 14.02 -19.65 7.16
C SER A 265 14.24 -18.64 8.28
N LEU A 266 13.28 -17.75 8.54
CA LEU A 266 13.36 -16.79 9.65
C LEU A 266 13.27 -17.48 11.02
N LYS A 267 12.43 -18.50 11.18
CA LYS A 267 12.36 -19.34 12.38
C LYS A 267 13.67 -20.10 12.61
N ALA A 268 14.23 -20.68 11.55
CA ALA A 268 15.54 -21.35 11.62
C ALA A 268 16.66 -20.39 12.02
N LEU A 269 16.69 -19.18 11.45
CA LEU A 269 17.64 -18.14 11.80
C LEU A 269 17.55 -17.73 13.29
N ALA A 270 16.33 -17.56 13.81
CA ALA A 270 16.12 -17.26 15.22
C ALA A 270 16.66 -18.37 16.13
N ALA A 271 16.45 -19.63 15.76
CA ALA A 271 16.96 -20.79 16.50
C ALA A 271 18.50 -20.89 16.44
N GLU A 272 19.09 -20.70 15.26
CA GLU A 272 20.56 -20.69 15.06
C GLU A 272 21.26 -19.64 15.95
N LEU A 273 20.62 -18.46 16.10
CA LEU A 273 21.14 -17.36 16.91
C LEU A 273 20.78 -17.47 18.41
N GLY A 274 20.09 -18.53 18.85
CA GLY A 274 19.63 -18.70 20.23
C GLY A 274 18.53 -17.74 20.66
N LEU A 275 17.78 -17.16 19.71
CA LEU A 275 16.78 -16.13 19.94
C LEU A 275 15.33 -16.66 19.95
N SER A 276 15.11 -17.96 19.95
CA SER A 276 13.77 -18.55 19.85
C SER A 276 12.79 -18.09 20.96
N SER A 277 13.29 -17.77 22.16
CA SER A 277 12.49 -17.22 23.26
C SER A 277 12.23 -15.73 23.17
N ARG A 278 12.92 -15.02 22.25
CA ARG A 278 12.84 -13.56 22.08
C ARG A 278 12.13 -13.15 20.79
N VAL A 279 11.89 -14.08 19.84
CA VAL A 279 11.26 -13.81 18.54
C VAL A 279 9.92 -14.52 18.47
N HIS A 280 8.83 -13.75 18.33
CA HIS A 280 7.46 -14.24 18.31
C HIS A 280 6.87 -14.08 16.91
N PHE A 281 6.57 -15.19 16.25
CA PHE A 281 5.94 -15.18 14.92
C PHE A 281 4.40 -15.27 15.10
N LEU A 282 3.71 -14.17 14.75
CA LEU A 282 2.27 -14.02 14.97
C LEU A 282 1.42 -14.52 13.79
N GLY A 283 2.07 -14.87 12.66
CA GLY A 283 1.33 -15.20 11.44
C GLY A 283 0.53 -14.02 10.89
N ALA A 284 -0.60 -14.32 10.23
CA ALA A 284 -1.52 -13.30 9.74
C ALA A 284 -2.30 -12.70 10.92
N VAL A 285 -2.03 -11.44 11.22
CA VAL A 285 -2.79 -10.68 12.23
C VAL A 285 -3.99 -10.03 11.56
N GLU A 286 -5.17 -10.19 12.15
CA GLU A 286 -6.37 -9.50 11.70
C GLU A 286 -6.17 -7.98 11.75
N HIS A 287 -6.61 -7.31 10.69
CA HIS A 287 -6.41 -5.87 10.56
C HIS A 287 -7.02 -5.09 11.75
N ASP A 288 -8.05 -5.63 12.41
CA ASP A 288 -8.71 -4.99 13.56
C ASP A 288 -7.88 -5.07 14.85
N LEU A 289 -6.95 -6.02 14.94
CA LEU A 289 -6.01 -6.16 16.05
C LEU A 289 -4.71 -5.37 15.84
N LEU A 290 -4.45 -4.91 14.62
CA LEU A 290 -3.20 -4.24 14.27
C LEU A 290 -2.96 -2.94 15.06
N PRO A 291 -3.98 -2.07 15.31
CA PRO A 291 -3.78 -0.86 16.14
C PRO A 291 -3.30 -1.18 17.56
N GLN A 292 -3.89 -2.19 18.22
CA GLN A 292 -3.46 -2.59 19.56
C GLN A 292 -2.02 -3.10 19.57
N LEU A 293 -1.68 -3.92 18.56
CA LEU A 293 -0.33 -4.46 18.42
C LEU A 293 0.70 -3.35 18.18
N LEU A 294 0.38 -2.37 17.32
CA LEU A 294 1.23 -1.21 17.07
C LEU A 294 1.37 -0.35 18.32
N CYS A 295 0.29 -0.05 19.03
CA CYS A 295 0.34 0.74 20.28
C CYS A 295 1.11 0.04 21.40
N ALA A 296 1.10 -1.28 21.45
CA ALA A 296 1.85 -2.08 22.43
C ALA A 296 3.37 -2.04 22.21
N ALA A 297 3.82 -1.84 20.98
CA ALA A 297 5.23 -1.81 20.61
C ALA A 297 5.93 -0.52 21.06
N ASP A 298 7.21 -0.62 21.41
CA ASP A 298 8.07 0.54 21.68
C ASP A 298 8.67 1.09 20.39
N VAL A 299 9.00 0.19 19.45
CA VAL A 299 9.60 0.54 18.16
C VAL A 299 9.07 -0.41 17.07
N MET A 300 8.67 0.14 15.96
CA MET A 300 8.41 -0.65 14.75
C MET A 300 9.67 -0.70 13.90
N VAL A 301 10.12 -1.90 13.54
CA VAL A 301 11.34 -2.13 12.75
C VAL A 301 10.98 -2.81 11.44
N LEU A 302 11.27 -2.16 10.31
CA LEU A 302 11.02 -2.77 9.00
C LEU A 302 12.16 -2.40 8.02
N PRO A 303 13.24 -3.19 7.95
CA PRO A 303 14.44 -2.88 7.16
C PRO A 303 14.27 -3.31 5.69
N SER A 304 13.20 -2.85 5.05
CA SER A 304 12.88 -3.15 3.66
C SER A 304 13.96 -2.66 2.70
N GLU A 305 14.20 -3.41 1.63
CA GLU A 305 15.13 -3.02 0.57
C GLU A 305 14.56 -1.93 -0.34
N ARG A 306 13.28 -2.03 -0.64
CA ARG A 306 12.54 -1.08 -1.49
C ARG A 306 11.12 -0.91 -0.98
N GLU A 307 10.64 0.33 -0.99
CA GLU A 307 9.25 0.71 -0.71
C GLU A 307 8.86 1.89 -1.61
N GLY A 308 7.57 2.05 -1.86
CA GLY A 308 7.04 3.32 -2.34
C GLY A 308 6.79 4.26 -1.16
N LEU A 309 5.76 3.93 -0.38
CA LEU A 309 5.45 4.46 0.94
C LEU A 309 4.75 3.34 1.70
N ALA A 310 5.42 2.71 2.65
CA ALA A 310 4.85 1.57 3.37
C ALA A 310 3.73 2.03 4.32
N ASN A 311 2.53 1.48 4.16
CA ASN A 311 1.40 1.79 5.05
C ASN A 311 1.74 1.48 6.52
N ALA A 312 2.42 0.36 6.78
CA ALA A 312 2.81 -0.04 8.13
C ALA A 312 3.66 1.01 8.86
N TRP A 313 4.49 1.79 8.15
CA TRP A 313 5.24 2.89 8.75
C TRP A 313 4.32 4.00 9.26
N ILE A 314 3.35 4.39 8.42
CA ILE A 314 2.39 5.46 8.73
C ILE A 314 1.44 5.00 9.83
N GLU A 315 0.99 3.74 9.77
CA GLU A 315 0.12 3.11 10.76
C GLU A 315 0.81 3.06 12.14
N ALA A 316 2.09 2.69 12.19
CA ALA A 316 2.87 2.67 13.42
C ALA A 316 2.99 4.05 14.04
N ILE A 317 3.42 5.05 13.24
CA ILE A 317 3.55 6.44 13.71
C ILE A 317 2.20 6.97 14.19
N ALA A 318 1.12 6.70 13.48
CA ALA A 318 -0.23 7.14 13.88
C ALA A 318 -0.70 6.50 15.20
N CYS A 319 -0.25 5.29 15.51
CA CYS A 319 -0.48 4.62 16.79
C CYS A 319 0.46 5.11 17.91
N GLY A 320 1.35 6.04 17.62
CA GLY A 320 2.31 6.55 18.60
C GLY A 320 3.56 5.69 18.77
N THR A 321 3.89 4.86 17.77
CA THR A 321 5.06 3.97 17.78
C THR A 321 6.08 4.46 16.78
N PRO A 322 7.28 4.90 17.24
CA PRO A 322 8.34 5.38 16.37
C PRO A 322 8.90 4.24 15.53
N VAL A 323 9.47 4.57 14.36
CA VAL A 323 9.96 3.57 13.41
C VAL A 323 11.48 3.59 13.28
N VAL A 324 12.08 2.41 13.05
CA VAL A 324 13.46 2.24 12.56
C VAL A 324 13.37 1.61 11.18
N ILE A 325 13.69 2.39 10.16
CA ILE A 325 13.51 2.02 8.75
C ILE A 325 14.72 2.49 7.93
N PRO A 326 15.03 1.86 6.78
CA PRO A 326 16.08 2.33 5.90
C PRO A 326 15.66 3.57 5.11
N ASP A 327 16.64 4.28 4.58
CA ASP A 327 16.44 5.46 3.72
C ASP A 327 16.08 5.02 2.29
N VAL A 328 14.88 4.46 2.14
CA VAL A 328 14.36 3.99 0.85
C VAL A 328 12.96 4.53 0.60
N GLY A 329 12.63 4.75 -0.67
CA GLY A 329 11.30 5.24 -1.06
C GLY A 329 10.91 6.52 -0.31
N GLY A 330 9.73 6.52 0.27
CA GLY A 330 9.18 7.63 1.05
C GLY A 330 9.65 7.71 2.51
N ALA A 331 10.70 7.00 2.93
CA ALA A 331 11.15 6.96 4.32
C ALA A 331 11.44 8.35 4.91
N ARG A 332 12.13 9.24 4.16
CA ARG A 332 12.39 10.62 4.58
C ARG A 332 11.13 11.47 4.71
N GLU A 333 10.07 11.06 4.06
CA GLU A 333 8.76 11.72 4.14
C GLU A 333 7.99 11.26 5.39
N VAL A 334 8.29 10.09 5.91
CA VAL A 334 7.72 9.55 7.14
C VAL A 334 8.55 9.98 8.36
N VAL A 335 9.87 9.81 8.30
CA VAL A 335 10.81 10.19 9.38
C VAL A 335 11.38 11.58 9.08
N GLN A 336 10.63 12.63 9.40
CA GLN A 336 11.04 14.04 9.21
C GLN A 336 11.80 14.60 10.42
N ASN A 337 11.65 13.96 11.57
CA ASN A 337 12.30 14.35 12.81
C ASN A 337 12.51 13.13 13.72
N THR A 338 13.25 13.31 14.80
CA THR A 338 13.63 12.23 15.72
C THR A 338 12.46 11.65 16.51
N SER A 339 11.36 12.36 16.65
CA SER A 339 10.17 11.82 17.32
C SER A 339 9.43 10.79 16.47
N ALA A 340 9.49 10.90 15.13
CA ALA A 340 8.90 9.91 14.23
C ALA A 340 9.72 8.60 14.18
N GLY A 341 11.03 8.65 14.44
CA GLY A 341 11.88 7.47 14.37
C GLY A 341 13.32 7.76 13.94
N ARG A 342 13.96 6.75 13.39
CA ARG A 342 15.33 6.82 12.86
C ARG A 342 15.43 6.19 11.47
N LEU A 343 16.23 6.81 10.61
CA LEU A 343 16.70 6.19 9.38
C LEU A 343 17.99 5.44 9.67
N ALA A 344 18.01 4.13 9.46
CA ALA A 344 19.16 3.27 9.70
C ALA A 344 19.64 2.62 8.39
N LYS A 345 20.95 2.37 8.25
CA LYS A 345 21.42 1.50 7.18
C LYS A 345 20.88 0.08 7.38
N ARG A 346 20.82 -0.67 6.30
CA ARG A 346 20.35 -2.06 6.31
C ARG A 346 21.43 -3.02 6.83
N THR A 347 22.00 -2.74 8.00
CA THR A 347 22.90 -3.62 8.73
C THR A 347 22.32 -3.89 10.12
N PRO A 348 22.56 -5.08 10.71
CA PRO A 348 22.10 -5.39 12.07
C PRO A 348 22.59 -4.37 13.10
N GLU A 349 23.85 -3.90 12.96
CA GLU A 349 24.50 -2.98 13.88
C GLU A 349 23.86 -1.59 13.86
N ASP A 350 23.64 -1.00 12.66
CA ASP A 350 22.99 0.31 12.52
C ASP A 350 21.53 0.25 13.00
N ILE A 351 20.81 -0.85 12.71
CA ILE A 351 19.44 -1.08 13.19
C ILE A 351 19.41 -1.15 14.72
N ALA A 352 20.31 -1.93 15.34
CA ALA A 352 20.39 -2.06 16.79
C ALA A 352 20.71 -0.71 17.45
N ALA A 353 21.68 0.04 16.92
CA ALA A 353 22.03 1.38 17.43
C ALA A 353 20.84 2.33 17.39
N ALA A 354 20.11 2.38 16.28
CA ALA A 354 18.90 3.22 16.14
C ALA A 354 17.79 2.82 17.12
N ILE A 355 17.61 1.53 17.39
CA ILE A 355 16.66 1.02 18.39
C ILE A 355 17.08 1.50 19.79
N VAL A 356 18.34 1.33 20.16
CA VAL A 356 18.87 1.76 21.49
C VAL A 356 18.66 3.26 21.69
N GLU A 357 18.93 4.10 20.69
CA GLU A 357 18.69 5.54 20.78
C GLU A 357 17.23 5.88 21.08
N ILE A 358 16.27 5.20 20.42
CA ILE A 358 14.84 5.42 20.65
C ILE A 358 14.43 4.93 22.04
N LEU A 359 14.89 3.75 22.47
CA LEU A 359 14.55 3.18 23.77
C LEU A 359 15.10 4.02 24.93
N ALA A 360 16.29 4.60 24.77
CA ALA A 360 16.92 5.48 25.77
C ALA A 360 16.18 6.84 25.95
N ASN A 361 15.55 7.34 24.88
CA ASN A 361 14.86 8.65 24.84
C ASN A 361 13.51 8.51 24.14
N ALA A 362 12.66 7.61 24.65
CA ALA A 362 11.38 7.30 24.01
C ALA A 362 10.45 8.53 23.97
N PRO A 363 10.03 8.99 22.78
CA PRO A 363 9.05 10.07 22.67
C PRO A 363 7.68 9.60 23.18
N SER A 364 6.85 10.54 23.65
CA SER A 364 5.47 10.17 24.00
C SER A 364 4.67 9.76 22.75
N GLN A 365 3.72 8.84 22.92
CA GLN A 365 2.89 8.34 21.81
C GLN A 365 2.20 9.47 21.06
N GLN A 366 1.72 10.49 21.74
CA GLN A 366 1.06 11.65 21.14
C GLN A 366 2.01 12.45 20.24
N VAL A 367 3.25 12.68 20.68
CA VAL A 367 4.26 13.39 19.88
C VAL A 367 4.65 12.60 18.64
N VAL A 368 4.75 11.28 18.75
CA VAL A 368 4.96 10.42 17.58
C VAL A 368 3.80 10.54 16.61
N ALA A 369 2.56 10.42 17.10
CA ALA A 369 1.34 10.39 16.28
C ALA A 369 1.08 11.69 15.51
N MET A 370 1.54 12.84 15.99
CA MET A 370 1.45 14.13 15.27
C MET A 370 2.13 14.07 13.90
N ASN A 371 3.17 13.24 13.72
CA ASN A 371 3.87 13.10 12.44
C ASN A 371 3.02 12.40 11.35
N ALA A 372 1.90 11.75 11.73
CA ALA A 372 0.99 11.11 10.79
C ALA A 372 -0.23 11.97 10.39
N GLU A 373 -0.38 13.19 10.89
CA GLU A 373 -1.60 14.01 10.67
C GLU A 373 -1.91 14.27 9.21
N ARG A 374 -0.89 14.49 8.39
CA ARG A 374 -1.02 14.75 6.95
C ARG A 374 -1.50 13.55 6.12
N PHE A 375 -1.51 12.35 6.68
CA PHE A 375 -1.89 11.11 5.98
C PHE A 375 -3.37 10.74 6.17
N SER A 376 -4.26 11.66 6.57
CA SER A 376 -5.68 11.35 6.71
C SER A 376 -6.36 11.06 5.37
N TRP A 377 -7.40 10.22 5.38
CA TRP A 377 -8.22 9.97 4.19
C TRP A 377 -8.92 11.22 3.68
N ASP A 378 -9.34 12.13 4.57
CA ASP A 378 -9.99 13.38 4.18
C ASP A 378 -9.03 14.31 3.42
N ALA A 379 -7.79 14.46 3.93
CA ALA A 379 -6.75 15.23 3.24
C ALA A 379 -6.39 14.57 1.89
N ASN A 380 -6.31 13.23 1.84
CA ASN A 380 -6.07 12.48 0.61
C ASN A 380 -7.17 12.74 -0.43
N ALA A 381 -8.45 12.62 -0.05
CA ALA A 381 -9.57 12.80 -0.97
C ALA A 381 -9.69 14.26 -1.43
N ALA A 382 -9.43 15.24 -0.55
CA ALA A 382 -9.43 16.65 -0.91
C ALA A 382 -8.34 16.98 -1.94
N ALA A 383 -7.11 16.49 -1.72
CA ALA A 383 -6.01 16.66 -2.66
C ALA A 383 -6.30 15.97 -4.00
N LEU A 384 -6.86 14.76 -3.97
CA LEU A 384 -7.24 14.01 -5.17
C LEU A 384 -8.30 14.75 -5.99
N ALA A 385 -9.35 15.25 -5.34
CA ALA A 385 -10.40 16.02 -5.99
C ALA A 385 -9.83 17.26 -6.69
N ALA A 386 -8.97 18.02 -6.01
CA ALA A 386 -8.32 19.20 -6.58
C ALA A 386 -7.46 18.87 -7.82
N ILE A 387 -6.69 17.76 -7.76
CA ILE A 387 -5.90 17.29 -8.91
C ILE A 387 -6.81 16.91 -10.08
N TYR A 388 -7.90 16.20 -9.81
CA TYR A 388 -8.84 15.77 -10.84
C TYR A 388 -9.63 16.95 -11.43
N GLU A 389 -10.00 17.94 -10.62
CA GLU A 389 -10.62 19.16 -11.11
C GLU A 389 -9.74 19.92 -12.08
N LYS A 390 -8.44 20.07 -11.72
CA LYS A 390 -7.46 20.70 -12.60
C LYS A 390 -7.26 19.90 -13.90
N ALA A 391 -7.21 18.57 -13.82
CA ALA A 391 -7.00 17.70 -14.98
C ALA A 391 -8.24 17.66 -15.91
N ALA A 392 -9.45 17.75 -15.35
CA ALA A 392 -10.72 17.73 -16.07
C ALA A 392 -11.14 19.13 -16.60
N ALA A 393 -10.47 20.19 -16.19
CA ALA A 393 -10.75 21.53 -16.71
C ALA A 393 -10.49 21.56 -18.23
N LYS A 394 -11.47 22.07 -18.98
CA LYS A 394 -11.30 22.31 -20.42
C LYS A 394 -10.26 23.44 -20.58
N PRO A 395 -9.37 23.35 -21.60
CA PRO A 395 -8.41 24.43 -21.89
C PRO A 395 -9.09 25.74 -22.26
#